data_f27f9a98f82cd39869ff5081f5d94c6d
#
_entry.id   f27f9a98f82cd39869ff5081f5d94c6d
#
_cell.length_a   1.000
_cell.length_b   1.000
_cell.length_c   1.000
_cell.angle_alpha   90.00
_cell.angle_beta   90.00
_cell.angle_gamma   90.00
#
_symmetry.space_group_name_H-M   'P 1'
#
loop_
_entity.id
_entity.type
_entity.pdbx_description
1 polymer ?
#
loop_
_entity_poly.entity_id
_entity_poly.type
_entity_poly.pdbx_seq_one_letter_code
_entity_poly.pdbx_strand_id
1 'polypeptide(L)'
;ALSRSPTKMNRFEPMSLISALSVLTEKIGFVATASTSFYEPFNIARIFASIDHLSGGRACWNVVTSDHDETGYNYNFDGLPPHSWRYERGAEFVDVVFGLWDSFEPDALVLDKASGLYYDKDKLHILNHKGKHFQVRGPLNIAASPQGRPVIAQAGGSEPGMELAARTAEIVFSLASNL
;
A
#
# COMPACT_ATOMS: atom_id res chain seq x y z
N ALA A 1 21.92 19.21 16.05
CA ALA A 1 20.49 19.52 15.83
C ALA A 1 19.61 18.32 16.15
N LEU A 2 19.88 17.11 15.59
CA LEU A 2 19.05 15.89 15.82
C LEU A 2 19.05 15.43 17.28
N SER A 3 20.14 15.60 18.00
CA SER A 3 20.22 15.23 19.43
C SER A 3 19.31 16.05 20.35
N ARG A 4 18.73 17.13 19.86
CA ARG A 4 17.81 18.01 20.59
C ARG A 4 16.39 18.02 20.01
N SER A 5 16.11 17.20 18.97
CA SER A 5 14.79 17.12 18.33
C SER A 5 14.22 15.72 18.48
N PRO A 6 13.20 15.51 19.34
CA PRO A 6 12.58 14.20 19.48
C PRO A 6 11.71 13.82 18.26
N THR A 7 11.38 14.78 17.41
CA THR A 7 10.38 14.57 16.34
C THR A 7 10.87 13.74 15.16
N LYS A 8 12.20 13.63 14.96
CA LYS A 8 12.80 12.88 13.84
C LYS A 8 13.48 11.57 14.28
N MET A 9 13.58 11.34 15.58
CA MET A 9 14.22 10.16 16.16
C MET A 9 13.21 9.42 17.02
N ASN A 10 13.27 8.09 17.05
CA ASN A 10 12.41 7.25 17.87
C ASN A 10 10.93 7.27 17.43
N ARG A 11 10.66 6.80 16.23
CA ARG A 11 9.31 6.56 15.71
C ARG A 11 9.10 5.07 15.46
N PHE A 12 7.94 4.58 15.81
CA PHE A 12 7.53 3.24 15.40
C PHE A 12 7.34 3.18 13.89
N GLU A 13 7.59 2.01 13.33
CA GLU A 13 7.23 1.72 11.94
C GLU A 13 5.69 1.77 11.81
N PRO A 14 5.15 2.52 10.81
CA PRO A 14 3.72 2.85 10.78
C PRO A 14 2.80 1.62 10.67
N MET A 15 3.14 0.65 9.81
CA MET A 15 2.29 -0.52 9.57
C MET A 15 2.23 -1.44 10.80
N SER A 16 3.37 -1.61 11.49
CA SER A 16 3.43 -2.35 12.77
C SER A 16 2.58 -1.67 13.84
N LEU A 17 2.68 -0.34 13.95
CA LEU A 17 1.92 0.43 14.93
C LEU A 17 0.41 0.34 14.68
N ILE A 18 -0.05 0.58 13.45
CA ILE A 18 -1.49 0.54 13.17
C ILE A 18 -2.05 -0.89 13.23
N SER A 19 -1.26 -1.92 12.96
CA SER A 19 -1.68 -3.31 13.18
C SER A 19 -2.02 -3.57 14.64
N ALA A 20 -1.20 -3.08 15.57
CA ALA A 20 -1.45 -3.20 17.00
C ALA A 20 -2.67 -2.37 17.44
N LEU A 21 -2.79 -1.12 16.96
CA LEU A 21 -3.89 -0.23 17.33
C LEU A 21 -5.24 -0.66 16.72
N SER A 22 -5.21 -1.33 15.58
CA SER A 22 -6.44 -1.74 14.88
C SER A 22 -7.26 -2.75 15.67
N VAL A 23 -6.61 -3.62 16.45
CA VAL A 23 -7.30 -4.61 17.30
C VAL A 23 -7.71 -4.07 18.65
N LEU A 24 -7.25 -2.87 19.02
CA LEU A 24 -7.60 -2.18 20.27
C LEU A 24 -8.70 -1.12 20.09
N THR A 25 -9.15 -0.89 18.86
CA THR A 25 -10.11 0.17 18.53
C THR A 25 -11.17 -0.36 17.57
N GLU A 26 -12.35 0.29 17.55
CA GLU A 26 -13.48 -0.18 16.76
C GLU A 26 -13.88 0.76 15.61
N LYS A 27 -13.66 2.07 15.73
CA LYS A 27 -14.26 3.08 14.83
C LYS A 27 -13.26 3.94 14.08
N ILE A 28 -12.04 4.11 14.60
CA ILE A 28 -11.03 4.96 13.97
C ILE A 28 -10.46 4.29 12.73
N GLY A 29 -10.36 5.04 11.61
CA GLY A 29 -9.63 4.66 10.42
C GLY A 29 -8.12 4.86 10.60
N PHE A 30 -7.32 4.07 9.90
CA PHE A 30 -5.87 4.06 10.01
C PHE A 30 -5.21 4.38 8.67
N VAL A 31 -4.37 5.40 8.65
CA VAL A 31 -3.55 5.75 7.49
C VAL A 31 -2.09 5.46 7.81
N ALA A 32 -1.48 4.55 7.07
CA ALA A 32 -0.04 4.30 7.16
C ALA A 32 0.68 4.71 5.89
N THR A 33 1.84 5.33 6.04
CA THR A 33 2.69 5.71 4.92
C THR A 33 3.64 4.58 4.55
N ALA A 34 3.65 4.18 3.27
CA ALA A 34 4.62 3.27 2.72
C ALA A 34 5.10 3.75 1.34
N SER A 35 6.43 3.73 1.14
CA SER A 35 7.07 4.27 -0.06
C SER A 35 7.09 3.26 -1.19
N THR A 36 6.63 3.66 -2.36
CA THR A 36 6.76 2.86 -3.58
C THR A 36 8.21 2.75 -4.06
N SER A 37 9.12 3.59 -3.60
CA SER A 37 10.53 3.56 -4.00
C SER A 37 11.34 2.47 -3.30
N PHE A 38 10.94 2.06 -2.08
CA PHE A 38 11.78 1.22 -1.21
C PHE A 38 11.11 -0.09 -0.78
N TYR A 39 9.83 -0.29 -1.11
CA TYR A 39 9.13 -1.54 -0.84
C TYR A 39 8.92 -2.36 -2.13
N GLU A 40 8.48 -3.60 -1.95
CA GLU A 40 8.02 -4.48 -3.01
C GLU A 40 6.49 -4.55 -3.03
N PRO A 41 5.84 -4.49 -4.22
CA PRO A 41 4.39 -4.38 -4.32
C PRO A 41 3.65 -5.59 -3.72
N PHE A 42 4.18 -6.80 -3.85
CA PHE A 42 3.58 -8.00 -3.24
C PHE A 42 3.53 -7.88 -1.71
N ASN A 43 4.60 -7.36 -1.09
CA ASN A 43 4.63 -7.19 0.35
C ASN A 43 3.64 -6.12 0.82
N ILE A 44 3.56 -4.98 0.12
CA ILE A 44 2.63 -3.91 0.45
C ILE A 44 1.18 -4.37 0.27
N ALA A 45 0.87 -5.05 -0.83
CA ALA A 45 -0.48 -5.61 -1.04
C ALA A 45 -0.90 -6.52 0.11
N ARG A 46 -0.01 -7.41 0.53
CA ARG A 46 -0.23 -8.36 1.64
C ARG A 46 -0.41 -7.67 2.99
N ILE A 47 0.46 -6.71 3.30
CA ILE A 47 0.44 -5.99 4.57
C ILE A 47 -0.86 -5.20 4.72
N PHE A 48 -1.22 -4.39 3.72
CA PHE A 48 -2.42 -3.56 3.81
C PHE A 48 -3.71 -4.39 3.77
N ALA A 49 -3.78 -5.46 2.98
CA ALA A 49 -4.91 -6.39 3.06
C ALA A 49 -5.03 -7.05 4.46
N SER A 50 -3.89 -7.42 5.07
CA SER A 50 -3.87 -7.96 6.43
C SER A 50 -4.36 -6.95 7.46
N ILE A 51 -3.90 -5.70 7.38
CA ILE A 51 -4.37 -4.62 8.28
C ILE A 51 -5.85 -4.35 8.06
N ASP A 52 -6.33 -4.43 6.83
CA ASP A 52 -7.75 -4.25 6.52
C ASP A 52 -8.62 -5.34 7.16
N HIS A 53 -8.20 -6.60 7.08
CA HIS A 53 -8.85 -7.69 7.80
C HIS A 53 -8.82 -7.50 9.33
N LEU A 54 -7.64 -7.19 9.90
CA LEU A 54 -7.47 -6.99 11.34
C LEU A 54 -8.31 -5.82 11.87
N SER A 55 -8.46 -4.78 11.08
CA SER A 55 -9.21 -3.57 11.45
C SER A 55 -10.71 -3.65 11.14
N GLY A 56 -11.17 -4.68 10.43
CA GLY A 56 -12.55 -4.75 9.96
C GLY A 56 -12.90 -3.67 8.93
N GLY A 57 -12.03 -3.43 7.96
CA GLY A 57 -12.28 -2.50 6.86
C GLY A 57 -11.94 -1.04 7.17
N ARG A 58 -10.83 -0.76 7.89
CA ARG A 58 -10.43 0.60 8.28
C ARG A 58 -9.01 0.98 7.87
N ALA A 59 -8.37 0.20 6.98
CA ALA A 59 -7.02 0.46 6.51
C ALA A 59 -7.00 1.47 5.36
N CYS A 60 -6.00 2.34 5.38
CA CYS A 60 -5.68 3.28 4.30
C CYS A 60 -4.17 3.31 4.08
N TRP A 61 -3.75 3.24 2.84
CA TRP A 61 -2.35 3.39 2.45
C TRP A 61 -2.08 4.80 1.93
N ASN A 62 -1.23 5.56 2.64
CA ASN A 62 -0.68 6.79 2.11
C ASN A 62 0.49 6.46 1.18
N VAL A 63 0.25 6.59 -0.11
CA VAL A 63 1.21 6.29 -1.18
C VAL A 63 2.18 7.44 -1.32
N VAL A 64 3.47 7.19 -1.12
CA VAL A 64 4.53 8.19 -1.30
C VAL A 64 5.67 7.62 -2.15
N THR A 65 6.42 8.51 -2.79
CA THR A 65 7.64 8.18 -3.55
C THR A 65 8.91 8.58 -2.81
N SER A 66 8.77 9.04 -1.54
CA SER A 66 9.85 9.64 -0.72
C SER A 66 10.40 10.95 -1.29
N ASP A 67 11.07 11.74 -0.44
CA ASP A 67 11.53 13.09 -0.77
C ASP A 67 12.87 13.48 -0.12
N HIS A 68 13.48 12.61 0.71
CA HIS A 68 14.75 12.88 1.40
C HIS A 68 15.85 11.93 0.93
N ASP A 69 17.00 12.48 0.53
CA ASP A 69 18.16 11.72 0.05
C ASP A 69 18.68 10.71 1.09
N GLU A 70 18.64 11.08 2.38
CA GLU A 70 19.10 10.23 3.47
C GLU A 70 18.30 8.91 3.56
N THR A 71 17.08 8.88 3.03
CA THR A 71 16.28 7.66 3.02
C THR A 71 16.89 6.61 2.10
N GLY A 72 17.39 7.01 0.93
CA GLY A 72 17.99 6.11 -0.05
C GLY A 72 19.17 5.30 0.47
N TYR A 73 20.01 5.92 1.33
CA TYR A 73 21.18 5.25 1.92
C TYR A 73 20.86 4.01 2.76
N ASN A 74 19.62 3.89 3.26
CA ASN A 74 19.17 2.73 4.02
C ASN A 74 18.62 1.60 3.13
N TYR A 75 18.53 1.80 1.79
CA TYR A 75 17.91 0.87 0.84
C TYR A 75 18.79 0.57 -0.38
N ASN A 76 20.11 0.56 -0.20
CA ASN A 76 21.12 0.26 -1.23
C ASN A 76 21.18 1.27 -2.39
N PHE A 77 20.83 2.52 -2.14
CA PHE A 77 20.99 3.63 -3.08
C PHE A 77 22.00 4.64 -2.53
N ASP A 78 22.70 5.35 -3.43
CA ASP A 78 23.61 6.46 -3.09
C ASP A 78 22.86 7.79 -2.95
N GLY A 79 21.65 7.77 -2.40
CA GLY A 79 20.72 8.87 -2.26
C GLY A 79 19.34 8.52 -2.79
N LEU A 80 18.49 9.53 -2.94
CA LEU A 80 17.15 9.33 -3.48
C LEU A 80 17.21 9.12 -4.99
N PRO A 81 16.58 8.07 -5.56
CA PRO A 81 16.50 7.89 -7.01
C PRO A 81 15.84 9.10 -7.72
N PRO A 82 16.14 9.34 -9.00
CA PRO A 82 15.59 10.48 -9.76
C PRO A 82 14.08 10.58 -9.67
N HIS A 83 13.55 11.79 -9.62
CA HIS A 83 12.12 12.08 -9.45
C HIS A 83 11.25 11.36 -10.50
N SER A 84 11.63 11.43 -11.79
CA SER A 84 10.91 10.75 -12.87
C SER A 84 10.86 9.23 -12.70
N TRP A 85 11.99 8.62 -12.32
CA TRP A 85 12.06 7.19 -12.05
C TRP A 85 11.14 6.77 -10.90
N ARG A 86 11.12 7.57 -9.82
CA ARG A 86 10.30 7.27 -8.65
C ARG A 86 8.80 7.29 -8.97
N TYR A 87 8.35 8.25 -9.78
CA TYR A 87 6.94 8.33 -10.18
C TYR A 87 6.56 7.28 -11.21
N GLU A 88 7.44 6.98 -12.17
CA GLU A 88 7.23 5.90 -13.12
C GLU A 88 7.09 4.55 -12.40
N ARG A 89 8.06 4.25 -11.50
CA ARG A 89 8.02 3.05 -10.68
C ARG A 89 6.80 3.05 -9.76
N GLY A 90 6.46 4.19 -9.17
CA GLY A 90 5.31 4.35 -8.29
C GLY A 90 3.98 4.07 -8.97
N ALA A 91 3.81 4.53 -10.20
CA ALA A 91 2.62 4.26 -11.00
C ALA A 91 2.44 2.76 -11.27
N GLU A 92 3.50 2.08 -11.74
CA GLU A 92 3.48 0.64 -11.96
C GLU A 92 3.29 -0.14 -10.65
N PHE A 93 3.91 0.33 -9.56
CA PHE A 93 3.76 -0.28 -8.23
C PHE A 93 2.30 -0.33 -7.80
N VAL A 94 1.57 0.78 -7.91
CA VAL A 94 0.15 0.86 -7.52
C VAL A 94 -0.70 -0.04 -8.40
N ASP A 95 -0.44 -0.09 -9.71
CA ASP A 95 -1.16 -1.00 -10.62
C ASP A 95 -0.98 -2.47 -10.24
N VAL A 96 0.25 -2.87 -9.87
CA VAL A 96 0.53 -4.22 -9.37
C VAL A 96 -0.20 -4.51 -8.06
N VAL A 97 -0.19 -3.56 -7.12
CA VAL A 97 -0.89 -3.72 -5.83
C VAL A 97 -2.39 -3.89 -6.04
N PHE A 98 -3.00 -3.07 -6.89
CA PHE A 98 -4.42 -3.17 -7.24
C PHE A 98 -4.74 -4.53 -7.87
N GLY A 99 -3.97 -4.97 -8.85
CA GLY A 99 -4.17 -6.28 -9.47
C GLY A 99 -3.99 -7.46 -8.50
N LEU A 100 -3.13 -7.29 -7.47
CA LEU A 100 -2.99 -8.30 -6.42
C LEU A 100 -4.21 -8.32 -5.48
N TRP A 101 -4.75 -7.17 -5.10
CA TRP A 101 -5.97 -7.09 -4.29
C TRP A 101 -7.18 -7.66 -5.02
N ASP A 102 -7.24 -7.51 -6.33
CA ASP A 102 -8.31 -8.09 -7.18
C ASP A 102 -8.11 -9.57 -7.49
N SER A 103 -7.04 -10.21 -6.97
CA SER A 103 -6.76 -11.63 -7.24
C SER A 103 -7.84 -12.56 -6.71
N PHE A 104 -8.49 -12.21 -5.61
CA PHE A 104 -9.61 -12.95 -5.03
C PHE A 104 -10.90 -12.16 -5.19
N GLU A 105 -11.93 -12.79 -5.76
CA GLU A 105 -13.27 -12.26 -5.64
C GLU A 105 -13.78 -12.38 -4.19
N PRO A 106 -14.68 -11.49 -3.74
CA PRO A 106 -15.10 -11.46 -2.32
C PRO A 106 -15.64 -12.77 -1.78
N ASP A 107 -16.26 -13.60 -2.63
CA ASP A 107 -16.85 -14.89 -2.29
C ASP A 107 -16.05 -16.10 -2.79
N ALA A 108 -14.77 -15.90 -3.12
CA ALA A 108 -13.89 -16.98 -3.58
C ALA A 108 -13.62 -18.04 -2.51
N LEU A 109 -13.63 -17.69 -1.22
CA LEU A 109 -13.47 -18.65 -0.13
C LEU A 109 -14.80 -19.35 0.17
N VAL A 110 -14.90 -20.62 -0.21
CA VAL A 110 -16.10 -21.45 -0.01
C VAL A 110 -16.15 -22.05 1.40
N LEU A 111 -15.01 -22.52 1.90
CA LEU A 111 -14.82 -23.08 3.25
C LEU A 111 -15.82 -24.22 3.59
N ASP A 112 -16.26 -25.01 2.59
CA ASP A 112 -17.21 -26.10 2.79
C ASP A 112 -16.52 -27.36 3.30
N LYS A 113 -16.80 -27.71 4.56
CA LYS A 113 -16.24 -28.91 5.21
C LYS A 113 -16.82 -30.21 4.66
N ALA A 114 -18.05 -30.18 4.14
CA ALA A 114 -18.74 -31.40 3.69
C ALA A 114 -18.14 -31.90 2.37
N SER A 115 -17.90 -31.01 1.43
CA SER A 115 -17.24 -31.32 0.15
C SER A 115 -15.72 -31.27 0.20
N GLY A 116 -15.14 -30.68 1.25
CA GLY A 116 -13.70 -30.40 1.37
C GLY A 116 -13.25 -29.23 0.47
N LEU A 117 -14.18 -28.48 -0.11
CA LEU A 117 -13.86 -27.35 -0.99
C LEU A 117 -13.46 -26.12 -0.16
N TYR A 118 -12.20 -25.69 -0.33
CA TYR A 118 -11.66 -24.53 0.39
C TYR A 118 -11.95 -23.22 -0.32
N TYR A 119 -11.69 -23.14 -1.63
CA TYR A 119 -11.97 -21.96 -2.44
C TYR A 119 -12.48 -22.36 -3.84
N ASP A 120 -13.19 -21.45 -4.49
CA ASP A 120 -13.60 -21.55 -5.89
C ASP A 120 -12.44 -21.12 -6.79
N LYS A 121 -11.89 -22.07 -7.55
CA LYS A 121 -10.76 -21.81 -8.45
C LYS A 121 -11.05 -20.81 -9.57
N ASP A 122 -12.31 -20.69 -9.97
CA ASP A 122 -12.74 -19.81 -11.06
C ASP A 122 -12.87 -18.35 -10.58
N LYS A 123 -12.82 -18.13 -9.25
CA LYS A 123 -12.83 -16.82 -8.57
C LYS A 123 -11.45 -16.38 -8.05
N LEU A 124 -10.40 -17.08 -8.44
CA LEU A 124 -9.01 -16.75 -8.11
C LEU A 124 -8.25 -16.44 -9.39
N HIS A 125 -7.78 -15.21 -9.51
CA HIS A 125 -7.16 -14.69 -10.72
C HIS A 125 -5.64 -14.51 -10.54
N ILE A 126 -4.85 -15.05 -11.46
CA ILE A 126 -3.39 -14.89 -11.47
C ILE A 126 -3.06 -13.61 -12.22
N LEU A 127 -2.40 -12.65 -11.57
CA LEU A 127 -2.07 -11.34 -12.13
C LEU A 127 -1.13 -11.43 -13.33
N ASN A 128 -0.06 -12.24 -13.25
CA ASN A 128 0.95 -12.41 -14.30
C ASN A 128 1.53 -11.08 -14.83
N HIS A 129 1.71 -10.08 -13.95
CA HIS A 129 2.27 -8.79 -14.33
C HIS A 129 3.72 -8.91 -14.84
N LYS A 130 4.01 -8.27 -15.96
CA LYS A 130 5.35 -8.10 -16.53
C LYS A 130 5.47 -6.67 -17.03
N GLY A 131 6.10 -5.82 -16.24
CA GLY A 131 6.33 -4.42 -16.55
C GLY A 131 7.80 -4.05 -16.61
N LYS A 132 8.07 -2.76 -16.62
CA LYS A 132 9.43 -2.21 -16.67
C LYS A 132 10.16 -2.39 -15.34
N HIS A 133 9.46 -2.20 -14.23
CA HIS A 133 10.02 -2.19 -12.88
C HIS A 133 9.73 -3.47 -12.12
N PHE A 134 8.64 -4.18 -12.47
CA PHE A 134 8.19 -5.33 -11.70
C PHE A 134 7.81 -6.53 -12.56
N GLN A 135 8.07 -7.72 -12.01
CA GLN A 135 7.53 -8.98 -12.51
C GLN A 135 6.88 -9.72 -11.34
N VAL A 136 5.56 -9.77 -11.33
CA VAL A 136 4.78 -10.33 -10.21
C VAL A 136 3.74 -11.29 -10.76
N ARG A 137 3.90 -12.57 -10.42
CA ARG A 137 2.95 -13.58 -10.88
C ARG A 137 1.60 -13.48 -10.17
N GLY A 138 1.60 -13.24 -8.87
CA GLY A 138 0.38 -13.42 -8.07
C GLY A 138 -0.06 -14.90 -8.03
N PRO A 139 -1.25 -15.19 -7.56
CA PRO A 139 -2.18 -14.28 -6.91
C PRO A 139 -1.66 -13.79 -5.56
N LEU A 140 -2.34 -12.84 -4.94
CA LEU A 140 -2.10 -12.53 -3.54
C LEU A 140 -2.48 -13.75 -2.69
N ASN A 141 -1.81 -13.95 -1.54
CA ASN A 141 -2.03 -15.10 -0.67
C ASN A 141 -2.87 -14.77 0.58
N ILE A 142 -3.79 -13.84 0.43
CA ILE A 142 -4.80 -13.47 1.43
C ILE A 142 -6.10 -13.19 0.67
N ALA A 143 -7.24 -13.52 1.27
CA ALA A 143 -8.56 -13.29 0.70
C ALA A 143 -8.83 -11.80 0.42
N ALA A 144 -9.81 -11.51 -0.42
CA ALA A 144 -10.29 -10.16 -0.64
C ALA A 144 -10.57 -9.47 0.71
N SER A 145 -10.05 -8.26 0.86
CA SER A 145 -10.19 -7.51 2.11
C SER A 145 -11.61 -6.96 2.29
N PRO A 146 -12.04 -6.62 3.53
CA PRO A 146 -13.40 -6.13 3.80
C PRO A 146 -13.80 -4.92 2.97
N GLN A 147 -12.87 -4.06 2.61
CA GLN A 147 -13.11 -2.90 1.73
C GLN A 147 -13.02 -3.26 0.23
N GLY A 148 -12.72 -4.51 -0.12
CA GLY A 148 -12.29 -4.92 -1.46
C GLY A 148 -10.85 -4.48 -1.73
N ARG A 149 -10.59 -3.17 -1.65
CA ARG A 149 -9.25 -2.57 -1.64
C ARG A 149 -9.13 -1.62 -0.46
N PRO A 150 -8.01 -1.64 0.29
CA PRO A 150 -7.70 -0.58 1.24
C PRO A 150 -7.73 0.80 0.58
N VAL A 151 -8.25 1.80 1.30
CA VAL A 151 -8.32 3.18 0.81
C VAL A 151 -6.93 3.71 0.46
N ILE A 152 -6.84 4.49 -0.60
CA ILE A 152 -5.60 5.15 -1.01
C ILE A 152 -5.64 6.63 -0.64
N ALA A 153 -4.61 7.08 0.07
CA ALA A 153 -4.36 8.49 0.33
C ALA A 153 -3.08 8.96 -0.37
N GLN A 154 -3.04 10.20 -0.79
CA GLN A 154 -1.86 10.82 -1.39
C GLN A 154 -1.72 12.29 -1.00
N ALA A 155 -0.46 12.79 -1.02
CA ALA A 155 -0.11 14.17 -0.70
C ALA A 155 0.86 14.79 -1.71
N GLY A 156 1.00 14.23 -2.91
CA GLY A 156 1.93 14.70 -3.93
C GLY A 156 1.50 16.02 -4.56
N GLY A 157 2.32 17.09 -4.41
CA GLY A 157 2.05 18.42 -5.01
C GLY A 157 2.72 18.66 -6.37
N SER A 158 3.59 17.75 -6.84
CA SER A 158 4.18 17.83 -8.19
C SER A 158 3.18 17.36 -9.26
N GLU A 159 3.35 17.78 -10.51
CA GLU A 159 2.49 17.36 -11.62
C GLU A 159 2.33 15.83 -11.70
N PRO A 160 3.42 15.00 -11.71
CA PRO A 160 3.27 13.55 -11.67
C PRO A 160 2.60 13.03 -10.39
N GLY A 161 2.77 13.74 -9.26
CA GLY A 161 2.11 13.39 -7.99
C GLY A 161 0.61 13.63 -8.05
N MET A 162 0.19 14.76 -8.61
CA MET A 162 -1.23 15.08 -8.81
C MET A 162 -1.89 14.11 -9.81
N GLU A 163 -1.19 13.76 -10.90
CA GLU A 163 -1.69 12.79 -11.87
C GLU A 163 -1.87 11.39 -11.25
N LEU A 164 -0.88 10.92 -10.49
CA LEU A 164 -0.99 9.66 -9.77
C LEU A 164 -2.14 9.69 -8.75
N ALA A 165 -2.31 10.81 -8.01
CA ALA A 165 -3.40 10.99 -7.07
C ALA A 165 -4.77 10.97 -7.78
N ALA A 166 -4.93 11.72 -8.86
CA ALA A 166 -6.17 11.78 -9.62
C ALA A 166 -6.61 10.40 -10.18
N ARG A 167 -5.63 9.54 -10.48
CA ARG A 167 -5.87 8.19 -10.98
C ARG A 167 -6.20 7.16 -9.90
N THR A 168 -5.68 7.34 -8.70
CA THR A 168 -5.62 6.24 -7.72
C THR A 168 -6.13 6.56 -6.31
N ALA A 169 -6.24 7.84 -5.93
CA ALA A 169 -6.50 8.21 -4.55
C ALA A 169 -7.98 8.55 -4.30
N GLU A 170 -8.53 8.04 -3.21
CA GLU A 170 -9.81 8.46 -2.64
C GLU A 170 -9.65 9.65 -1.70
N ILE A 171 -8.44 9.82 -1.11
CA ILE A 171 -8.13 10.92 -0.19
C ILE A 171 -6.91 11.68 -0.71
N VAL A 172 -7.06 12.99 -0.92
CA VAL A 172 -5.93 13.85 -1.29
C VAL A 172 -5.71 14.88 -0.18
N PHE A 173 -4.50 14.85 0.41
CA PHE A 173 -4.04 15.89 1.32
C PHE A 173 -3.31 16.98 0.54
N SER A 174 -3.75 18.22 0.68
CA SER A 174 -3.15 19.37 0.02
C SER A 174 -2.79 20.46 1.04
N LEU A 175 -1.63 21.09 0.83
CA LEU A 175 -1.20 22.29 1.55
C LEU A 175 -1.56 23.58 0.79
N ALA A 176 -2.68 23.59 0.06
CA ALA A 176 -3.15 24.77 -0.63
C ALA A 176 -3.36 25.92 0.37
N SER A 177 -2.67 27.04 0.13
CA SER A 177 -2.78 28.25 0.96
C SER A 177 -3.98 29.15 0.56
N ASN A 178 -4.59 28.87 -0.58
CA ASN A 178 -5.78 29.56 -1.10
C ASN A 178 -6.77 28.52 -1.65
N LEU A 179 -8.04 28.74 -1.35
CA LEU A 179 -9.16 28.02 -1.95
C LEU A 179 -9.54 28.69 -3.27
#